data_86264d8dd58d6c783b744a9d4fe48418
#
_entry.id   86264d8dd58d6c783b744a9d4fe48418
#
_cell.length_a   1.000
_cell.length_b   1.000
_cell.length_c   1.000
_cell.angle_alpha   90.00
_cell.angle_beta   90.00
_cell.angle_gamma   90.00
#
_symmetry.space_group_name_H-M   'P 1'
#
loop_
_entity.id
_entity.type
_entity.pdbx_description
1 polymer ?
#
loop_
_entity_poly.entity_id
_entity_poly.type
_entity_poly.pdbx_seq_one_letter_code
_entity_poly.pdbx_strand_id
1 'polypeptide(L)'
;MKKIYDKNLINKVKEEYKIDNYFSKEYEFIGIEYEEDETMINPLEKKQYIQFVLEGTLLISFIDQEGRQTVVSQSEELCILGDMEFVDDLSPTFFAEAKTKVKTLALSLKDNKEKLNQDIKFLHTLLNSIASKLKQSSTNQFVYQSIEERFLYYLKYYCYGSLKSIEEATNYLHCSRRQLQRILKKLCDEGKMIKEGK
;
A
#
# COMPACT_ATOMS: atom_id res chain seq x y z
N MET A 1 -14.09 -2.10 9.03
CA MET A 1 -13.09 -3.07 9.52
C MET A 1 -13.77 -4.16 10.34
N LYS A 2 -13.56 -5.43 10.01
CA LYS A 2 -14.11 -6.61 10.69
C LYS A 2 -12.96 -7.51 11.17
N LYS A 3 -12.94 -7.87 12.46
CA LYS A 3 -11.96 -8.78 13.03
C LYS A 3 -12.48 -10.22 13.04
N ILE A 4 -11.61 -11.17 12.73
CA ILE A 4 -11.89 -12.60 12.65
C ILE A 4 -10.95 -13.31 13.60
N TYR A 5 -11.54 -14.13 14.52
CA TYR A 5 -10.83 -14.86 15.56
C TYR A 5 -10.92 -16.38 15.40
N ASP A 6 -11.54 -16.87 14.32
CA ASP A 6 -11.66 -18.30 14.05
C ASP A 6 -10.28 -18.91 13.76
N LYS A 7 -9.78 -19.67 14.73
CA LYS A 7 -8.46 -20.30 14.66
C LYS A 7 -8.31 -21.27 13.47
N ASN A 8 -9.37 -21.98 13.11
CA ASN A 8 -9.32 -22.93 12.00
C ASN A 8 -9.18 -22.20 10.68
N LEU A 9 -9.93 -21.13 10.50
CA LEU A 9 -9.84 -20.28 9.30
C LEU A 9 -8.46 -19.61 9.22
N ILE A 10 -7.97 -19.05 10.33
CA ILE A 10 -6.65 -18.41 10.40
C ILE A 10 -5.54 -19.40 10.05
N ASN A 11 -5.56 -20.62 10.60
CA ASN A 11 -4.55 -21.63 10.31
C ASN A 11 -4.55 -22.05 8.84
N LYS A 12 -5.74 -22.24 8.24
CA LYS A 12 -5.86 -22.52 6.82
C LYS A 12 -5.23 -21.41 5.95
N VAL A 13 -5.51 -20.17 6.29
CA VAL A 13 -4.94 -19.01 5.58
C VAL A 13 -3.43 -18.93 5.79
N LYS A 14 -2.93 -19.17 7.01
CA LYS A 14 -1.49 -19.23 7.27
C LYS A 14 -0.76 -20.27 6.42
N GLU A 15 -1.34 -21.45 6.26
CA GLU A 15 -0.79 -22.51 5.41
C GLU A 15 -0.81 -22.11 3.93
N GLU A 16 -1.92 -21.58 3.43
CA GLU A 16 -2.10 -21.15 2.04
C GLU A 16 -1.05 -20.11 1.64
N TYR A 17 -0.86 -19.06 2.45
CA TYR A 17 0.07 -17.98 2.21
C TYR A 17 1.48 -18.22 2.80
N LYS A 18 1.71 -19.38 3.39
CA LYS A 18 3.01 -19.78 3.99
C LYS A 18 3.52 -18.76 5.00
N ILE A 19 2.63 -18.18 5.78
CA ILE A 19 2.95 -17.07 6.73
C ILE A 19 3.97 -17.51 7.78
N ASP A 20 3.92 -18.76 8.22
CA ASP A 20 4.88 -19.29 9.22
C ASP A 20 6.33 -19.30 8.70
N ASN A 21 6.54 -19.21 7.39
CA ASN A 21 7.87 -19.05 6.81
C ASN A 21 8.53 -17.70 7.15
N TYR A 22 7.79 -16.72 7.62
CA TYR A 22 8.31 -15.40 7.99
C TYR A 22 8.78 -15.34 9.45
N PHE A 23 8.63 -16.43 10.21
CA PHE A 23 8.91 -16.44 11.64
C PHE A 23 9.77 -17.65 12.04
N SER A 24 10.55 -17.50 13.12
CA SER A 24 11.23 -18.61 13.81
C SER A 24 10.48 -19.08 15.06
N LYS A 25 9.44 -18.37 15.44
CA LYS A 25 8.58 -18.65 16.61
C LYS A 25 7.12 -18.70 16.19
N GLU A 26 6.29 -19.38 16.97
CA GLU A 26 4.83 -19.38 16.75
C GLU A 26 4.20 -18.09 17.26
N TYR A 27 3.19 -17.61 16.54
CA TYR A 27 2.43 -16.39 16.87
C TYR A 27 0.94 -16.63 16.70
N GLU A 28 0.16 -15.99 17.57
CA GLU A 28 -1.30 -15.95 17.43
C GLU A 28 -1.72 -14.77 16.58
N PHE A 29 -2.32 -15.08 15.44
CA PHE A 29 -2.84 -14.08 14.50
C PHE A 29 -4.33 -13.85 14.71
N ILE A 30 -4.78 -12.68 14.26
CA ILE A 30 -6.18 -12.40 13.99
C ILE A 30 -6.33 -12.08 12.49
N GLY A 31 -7.47 -12.44 11.91
CA GLY A 31 -7.84 -11.96 10.59
C GLY A 31 -8.46 -10.56 10.70
N ILE A 32 -8.17 -9.67 9.74
CA ILE A 32 -8.86 -8.41 9.61
C ILE A 32 -9.29 -8.23 8.16
N GLU A 33 -10.58 -7.93 7.97
CA GLU A 33 -11.15 -7.56 6.67
C GLU A 33 -11.49 -6.07 6.67
N TYR A 34 -11.16 -5.41 5.57
CA TYR A 34 -11.51 -4.03 5.27
C TYR A 34 -12.36 -4.01 4.01
N GLU A 35 -13.42 -3.23 4.04
CA GLU A 35 -14.20 -2.92 2.83
C GLU A 35 -13.52 -1.78 2.04
N GLU A 36 -13.95 -1.57 0.81
CA GLU A 36 -13.47 -0.46 -0.03
C GLU A 36 -13.61 0.88 0.69
N ASP A 37 -12.61 1.74 0.54
CA ASP A 37 -12.45 3.07 1.17
C ASP A 37 -12.28 3.06 2.71
N GLU A 38 -12.17 1.90 3.35
CA GLU A 38 -11.83 1.86 4.78
C GLU A 38 -10.35 2.17 5.04
N THR A 39 -10.12 3.02 6.04
CA THR A 39 -8.76 3.35 6.51
C THR A 39 -8.16 2.19 7.28
N MET A 40 -7.00 1.73 6.85
CA MET A 40 -6.23 0.64 7.46
C MET A 40 -5.14 1.17 8.41
N ILE A 41 -4.52 2.29 8.05
CA ILE A 41 -3.55 3.02 8.89
C ILE A 41 -3.90 4.50 8.87
N ASN A 42 -3.96 5.09 10.06
CA ASN A 42 -4.20 6.51 10.27
C ASN A 42 -3.01 7.09 11.05
N PRO A 43 -2.29 8.11 10.55
CA PRO A 43 -1.18 8.77 11.24
C PRO A 43 -1.56 9.40 12.60
N LEU A 44 -2.83 9.70 12.81
CA LEU A 44 -3.33 10.27 14.06
C LEU A 44 -3.58 9.22 15.14
N GLU A 45 -3.46 7.93 14.82
CA GLU A 45 -3.75 6.83 15.74
C GLU A 45 -2.49 6.02 16.00
N LYS A 46 -2.36 5.54 17.26
CA LYS A 46 -1.29 4.59 17.58
C LYS A 46 -1.51 3.28 16.85
N LYS A 47 -0.47 2.82 16.18
CA LYS A 47 -0.48 1.54 15.53
C LYS A 47 -0.63 0.40 16.53
N GLN A 48 -1.56 -0.47 16.24
CA GLN A 48 -1.89 -1.62 17.10
C GLN A 48 -1.38 -2.95 16.55
N TYR A 49 -1.17 -3.05 15.24
CA TYR A 49 -0.88 -4.31 14.55
C TYR A 49 0.22 -4.16 13.51
N ILE A 50 1.02 -5.23 13.35
CA ILE A 50 1.68 -5.54 12.07
C ILE A 50 0.70 -6.36 11.27
N GLN A 51 0.48 -6.00 10.00
CA GLN A 51 -0.49 -6.66 9.15
C GLN A 51 0.18 -7.19 7.88
N PHE A 52 -0.09 -8.46 7.58
CA PHE A 52 0.28 -9.10 6.32
C PHE A 52 -0.94 -9.02 5.41
N VAL A 53 -0.86 -8.21 4.38
CA VAL A 53 -1.91 -8.08 3.36
C VAL A 53 -1.87 -9.33 2.49
N LEU A 54 -2.99 -10.02 2.39
CA LEU A 54 -3.11 -11.29 1.67
C LEU A 54 -3.82 -11.11 0.34
N GLU A 55 -4.87 -10.31 0.34
CA GLU A 55 -5.72 -10.07 -0.82
C GLU A 55 -6.14 -8.60 -0.85
N GLY A 56 -6.35 -8.10 -2.05
CA GLY A 56 -6.89 -6.77 -2.31
C GLY A 56 -5.82 -5.73 -2.57
N THR A 57 -6.28 -4.54 -2.93
CA THR A 57 -5.45 -3.39 -3.31
C THR A 57 -5.57 -2.30 -2.26
N LEU A 58 -4.46 -1.70 -1.88
CA LEU A 58 -4.42 -0.57 -0.96
C LEU A 58 -3.61 0.59 -1.52
N LEU A 59 -3.96 1.78 -1.10
CA LEU A 59 -3.31 3.03 -1.45
C LEU A 59 -2.55 3.57 -0.24
N ILE A 60 -1.28 3.89 -0.43
CA ILE A 60 -0.46 4.58 0.57
C ILE A 60 -0.33 6.05 0.17
N SER A 61 -0.67 6.93 1.09
CA SER A 61 -0.61 8.38 0.88
C SER A 61 -0.15 9.12 2.13
N PHE A 62 0.28 10.36 1.96
CA PHE A 62 0.49 11.31 3.06
C PHE A 62 -0.21 12.63 2.75
N ILE A 63 -0.47 13.42 3.78
CA ILE A 63 -0.98 14.78 3.65
C ILE A 63 0.19 15.72 3.88
N ASP A 64 0.47 16.58 2.90
CA ASP A 64 1.53 17.58 2.99
C ASP A 64 1.14 18.76 3.90
N GLN A 65 2.09 19.67 4.15
CA GLN A 65 1.87 20.85 5.00
C GLN A 65 0.78 21.78 4.46
N GLU A 66 0.43 21.67 3.19
CA GLU A 66 -0.63 22.46 2.54
C GLU A 66 -1.98 21.73 2.52
N GLY A 67 -2.07 20.57 3.18
CA GLY A 67 -3.29 19.76 3.28
C GLY A 67 -3.61 18.95 2.02
N ARG A 68 -2.65 18.79 1.09
CA ARG A 68 -2.86 18.01 -0.14
C ARG A 68 -2.49 16.56 0.10
N GLN A 69 -3.38 15.67 -0.28
CA GLN A 69 -3.10 14.23 -0.27
C GLN A 69 -2.17 13.87 -1.44
N THR A 70 -1.07 13.25 -1.10
CA THR A 70 -0.07 12.80 -2.07
C THR A 70 0.06 11.29 -2.00
N VAL A 71 -0.20 10.62 -3.12
CA VAL A 71 -0.06 9.17 -3.24
C VAL A 71 1.42 8.80 -3.34
N VAL A 72 1.86 7.91 -2.47
CA VAL A 72 3.24 7.41 -2.44
C VAL A 72 3.37 6.13 -3.23
N SER A 73 2.44 5.20 -2.98
CA SER A 73 2.41 3.91 -3.68
C SER A 73 1.03 3.30 -3.64
N GLN A 74 0.78 2.40 -4.58
CA GLN A 74 -0.30 1.45 -4.52
C GLN A 74 0.33 0.08 -4.34
N SER A 75 -0.18 -0.72 -3.43
CA SER A 75 0.29 -2.07 -3.17
C SER A 75 -0.83 -3.05 -3.40
N GLU A 76 -0.50 -4.12 -4.05
CA GLU A 76 -1.34 -5.29 -4.22
C GLU A 76 -0.79 -6.39 -3.27
N GLU A 77 -1.31 -7.55 -3.30
CA GLU A 77 -1.07 -8.69 -2.40
C GLU A 77 0.35 -8.83 -1.79
N LEU A 78 0.44 -9.51 -0.66
CA LEU A 78 1.66 -9.91 0.04
C LEU A 78 2.59 -8.75 0.47
N CYS A 79 2.02 -7.63 0.91
CA CYS A 79 2.80 -6.59 1.55
C CYS A 79 2.61 -6.57 3.08
N ILE A 80 3.59 -6.04 3.79
CA ILE A 80 3.53 -5.85 5.23
C ILE A 80 3.20 -4.38 5.52
N LEU A 81 2.14 -4.14 6.27
CA LEU A 81 1.83 -2.82 6.82
C LEU A 81 2.34 -2.72 8.25
N GLY A 82 2.98 -1.58 8.53
CA GLY A 82 3.53 -1.28 9.82
C GLY A 82 4.92 -1.77 10.09
N ASP A 83 5.60 -2.14 9.07
CA ASP A 83 7.01 -2.48 9.12
C ASP A 83 7.88 -1.27 9.50
N MET A 84 7.62 -0.10 8.96
CA MET A 84 8.37 1.12 9.29
C MET A 84 8.14 1.54 10.73
N GLU A 85 6.90 1.59 11.16
CA GLU A 85 6.51 2.00 12.50
C GLU A 85 6.89 0.97 13.58
N PHE A 86 7.14 -0.28 13.19
CA PHE A 86 7.66 -1.30 14.11
C PHE A 86 9.07 -0.96 14.57
N VAL A 87 9.90 -0.45 13.66
CA VAL A 87 11.31 -0.14 13.94
C VAL A 87 11.44 1.14 14.77
N ASP A 88 10.65 2.15 14.48
CA ASP A 88 10.91 3.51 14.95
C ASP A 88 10.03 3.93 16.13
N ASP A 89 9.05 3.12 16.52
CA ASP A 89 8.08 3.40 17.60
C ASP A 89 7.34 4.76 17.45
N LEU A 90 7.42 5.34 16.28
CA LEU A 90 6.79 6.61 15.93
C LEU A 90 5.34 6.39 15.49
N SER A 91 4.58 7.46 15.49
CA SER A 91 3.27 7.45 14.84
C SER A 91 3.45 7.22 13.35
N PRO A 92 2.51 6.52 12.69
CA PRO A 92 2.56 6.36 11.25
C PRO A 92 2.69 7.71 10.53
N THR A 93 3.50 7.75 9.49
CA THR A 93 3.66 8.94 8.65
C THR A 93 2.66 8.95 7.49
N PHE A 94 2.18 7.77 7.13
CA PHE A 94 1.36 7.55 5.95
C PHE A 94 -0.03 7.04 6.33
N PHE A 95 -1.01 7.43 5.53
CA PHE A 95 -2.32 6.78 5.49
C PHE A 95 -2.21 5.51 4.65
N ALA A 96 -2.89 4.45 5.05
CA ALA A 96 -3.19 3.31 4.19
C ALA A 96 -4.70 3.15 4.10
N GLU A 97 -5.22 3.06 2.90
CA GLU A 97 -6.65 2.97 2.59
C GLU A 97 -6.90 1.80 1.65
N ALA A 98 -7.91 1.01 1.92
CA ALA A 98 -8.35 -0.09 1.07
C ALA A 98 -9.01 0.46 -0.21
N LYS A 99 -8.54 0.06 -1.39
CA LYS A 99 -9.14 0.42 -2.68
C LYS A 99 -10.03 -0.67 -3.27
N THR A 100 -9.95 -1.84 -2.71
CA THR A 100 -10.88 -2.94 -2.89
C THR A 100 -11.12 -3.58 -1.53
N LYS A 101 -11.92 -4.62 -1.46
CA LYS A 101 -11.96 -5.44 -0.23
C LYS A 101 -10.57 -6.02 0.04
N VAL A 102 -10.01 -5.74 1.23
CA VAL A 102 -8.68 -6.18 1.66
C VAL A 102 -8.79 -7.17 2.81
N LYS A 103 -8.04 -8.28 2.73
CA LYS A 103 -7.90 -9.25 3.80
C LYS A 103 -6.48 -9.27 4.33
N THR A 104 -6.33 -9.27 5.64
CA THR A 104 -5.03 -9.31 6.29
C THR A 104 -4.98 -10.35 7.41
N LEU A 105 -3.77 -10.86 7.69
CA LEU A 105 -3.44 -11.46 8.97
C LEU A 105 -2.65 -10.45 9.80
N ALA A 106 -3.03 -10.27 11.04
CA ALA A 106 -2.49 -9.25 11.91
C ALA A 106 -1.95 -9.82 13.22
N LEU A 107 -0.82 -9.27 13.66
CA LEU A 107 -0.22 -9.53 14.97
C LEU A 107 -0.37 -8.29 15.85
N SER A 108 -0.88 -8.46 17.04
CA SER A 108 -0.94 -7.41 18.06
C SER A 108 0.48 -6.98 18.47
N LEU A 109 0.81 -5.72 18.28
CA LEU A 109 2.10 -5.18 18.74
C LEU A 109 2.17 -5.10 20.26
N LYS A 110 1.05 -4.83 20.92
CA LYS A 110 0.98 -4.81 22.39
C LYS A 110 1.47 -6.12 23.00
N ASP A 111 1.10 -7.25 22.40
CA ASP A 111 1.34 -8.57 22.97
C ASP A 111 2.60 -9.24 22.42
N ASN A 112 3.09 -8.80 21.25
CA ASN A 112 4.14 -9.52 20.52
C ASN A 112 5.40 -8.71 20.25
N LYS A 113 5.46 -7.39 20.54
CA LYS A 113 6.58 -6.53 20.13
C LYS A 113 7.95 -7.05 20.61
N GLU A 114 8.07 -7.41 21.87
CA GLU A 114 9.31 -7.94 22.42
C GLU A 114 9.72 -9.28 21.78
N LYS A 115 8.75 -10.17 21.59
CA LYS A 115 8.96 -11.47 20.96
C LYS A 115 9.37 -11.33 19.49
N LEU A 116 8.76 -10.40 18.76
CA LEU A 116 9.09 -10.07 17.37
C LEU A 116 10.49 -9.46 17.25
N ASN A 117 10.90 -8.59 18.16
CA ASN A 117 12.27 -8.03 18.21
C ASN A 117 13.37 -9.09 18.41
N GLN A 118 13.02 -10.25 18.95
CA GLN A 118 13.92 -11.38 19.17
C GLN A 118 13.78 -12.48 18.11
N ASP A 119 12.92 -12.29 17.12
CA ASP A 119 12.72 -13.23 16.04
C ASP A 119 13.51 -12.80 14.79
N ILE A 120 14.73 -13.37 14.66
CA ILE A 120 15.65 -13.01 13.58
C ILE A 120 15.01 -13.22 12.21
N LYS A 121 14.22 -14.28 12.04
CA LYS A 121 13.59 -14.58 10.75
C LYS A 121 12.54 -13.52 10.40
N PHE A 122 11.75 -13.08 11.39
CA PHE A 122 10.83 -11.97 11.23
C PHE A 122 11.57 -10.67 10.91
N LEU A 123 12.66 -10.35 11.60
CA LEU A 123 13.45 -9.15 11.33
C LEU A 123 14.03 -9.13 9.91
N HIS A 124 14.50 -10.29 9.41
CA HIS A 124 14.91 -10.42 8.00
C HIS A 124 13.75 -10.22 7.04
N THR A 125 12.58 -10.74 7.34
CA THR A 125 11.36 -10.54 6.54
C THR A 125 10.99 -9.06 6.49
N LEU A 126 11.04 -8.38 7.63
CA LEU A 126 10.79 -6.95 7.75
C LEU A 126 11.80 -6.13 6.92
N LEU A 127 13.09 -6.45 7.03
CA LEU A 127 14.16 -5.79 6.26
C LEU A 127 13.94 -5.97 4.75
N ASN A 128 13.56 -7.15 4.31
CA ASN A 128 13.24 -7.42 2.91
C ASN A 128 12.01 -6.63 2.43
N SER A 129 10.97 -6.51 3.26
CA SER A 129 9.80 -5.67 2.97
C SER A 129 10.20 -4.22 2.74
N ILE A 130 10.96 -3.63 3.67
CA ILE A 130 11.43 -2.24 3.60
C ILE A 130 12.34 -2.04 2.37
N ALA A 131 13.28 -2.96 2.13
CA ALA A 131 14.18 -2.89 0.98
C ALA A 131 13.41 -2.96 -0.36
N SER A 132 12.39 -3.80 -0.44
CA SER A 132 11.52 -3.90 -1.63
C SER A 132 10.73 -2.61 -1.88
N LYS A 133 10.16 -2.02 -0.83
CA LYS A 133 9.46 -0.73 -0.91
C LYS A 133 10.40 0.40 -1.35
N LEU A 134 11.60 0.44 -0.78
CA LEU A 134 12.61 1.43 -1.16
C LEU A 134 13.04 1.27 -2.62
N LYS A 135 13.29 0.03 -3.06
CA LYS A 135 13.62 -0.27 -4.45
C LYS A 135 12.49 0.17 -5.39
N GLN A 136 11.25 -0.14 -5.07
CA GLN A 136 10.09 0.25 -5.87
C GLN A 136 9.95 1.77 -5.96
N SER A 137 10.07 2.48 -4.84
CA SER A 137 10.04 3.94 -4.80
C SER A 137 11.17 4.56 -5.61
N SER A 138 12.39 4.07 -5.46
CA SER A 138 13.56 4.55 -6.21
C SER A 138 13.42 4.28 -7.71
N THR A 139 12.94 3.10 -8.10
CA THR A 139 12.76 2.74 -9.51
C THR A 139 11.71 3.65 -10.17
N ASN A 140 10.61 3.93 -9.48
CA ASN A 140 9.56 4.82 -9.99
C ASN A 140 10.05 6.27 -10.19
N GLN A 141 11.03 6.73 -9.40
CA GLN A 141 11.62 8.06 -9.54
C GLN A 141 12.67 8.15 -10.67
N PHE A 142 13.45 7.09 -10.88
CA PHE A 142 14.60 7.12 -11.80
C PHE A 142 14.31 6.56 -13.20
N VAL A 143 13.33 5.66 -13.36
CA VAL A 143 13.05 5.01 -14.65
C VAL A 143 12.27 5.93 -15.59
N TYR A 144 11.47 6.85 -15.07
CA TYR A 144 10.65 7.74 -15.89
C TYR A 144 11.16 9.17 -15.82
N GLN A 145 11.78 9.63 -16.90
CA GLN A 145 12.36 10.99 -16.99
C GLN A 145 11.28 12.08 -17.14
N SER A 146 10.08 11.75 -17.61
CA SER A 146 9.02 12.71 -17.85
C SER A 146 7.70 12.36 -17.12
N ILE A 147 6.92 13.40 -16.81
CA ILE A 147 5.57 13.20 -16.24
C ILE A 147 4.67 12.42 -17.22
N GLU A 148 4.89 12.56 -18.53
CA GLU A 148 4.16 11.85 -19.57
C GLU A 148 4.43 10.34 -19.50
N GLU A 149 5.70 9.92 -19.38
CA GLU A 149 6.06 8.50 -19.22
C GLU A 149 5.49 7.92 -17.94
N ARG A 150 5.56 8.67 -16.83
CA ARG A 150 4.95 8.29 -15.56
C ARG A 150 3.43 8.17 -15.67
N PHE A 151 2.78 9.07 -16.42
CA PHE A 151 1.35 9.01 -16.68
C PHE A 151 0.96 7.77 -17.50
N LEU A 152 1.71 7.45 -18.56
CA LEU A 152 1.46 6.26 -19.35
C LEU A 152 1.63 4.97 -18.54
N TYR A 153 2.62 4.94 -17.66
CA TYR A 153 2.81 3.84 -16.71
C TYR A 153 1.63 3.73 -15.74
N TYR A 154 1.22 4.85 -15.12
CA TYR A 154 0.07 4.92 -14.24
C TYR A 154 -1.20 4.43 -14.93
N LEU A 155 -1.44 4.90 -16.15
CA LEU A 155 -2.61 4.50 -16.93
C LEU A 155 -2.62 3.00 -17.23
N LYS A 156 -1.48 2.42 -17.57
CA LYS A 156 -1.34 1.01 -17.91
C LYS A 156 -1.51 0.09 -16.70
N TYR A 157 -0.83 0.37 -15.62
CA TYR A 157 -0.68 -0.56 -14.50
C TYR A 157 -1.65 -0.30 -13.33
N TYR A 158 -2.13 0.93 -13.18
CA TYR A 158 -3.02 1.31 -12.07
C TYR A 158 -4.45 1.61 -12.53
N CYS A 159 -4.62 2.09 -13.74
CA CYS A 159 -5.95 2.43 -14.27
C CYS A 159 -6.44 1.45 -15.34
N TYR A 160 -5.67 0.40 -15.64
CA TYR A 160 -6.03 -0.62 -16.63
C TYR A 160 -6.47 -0.01 -17.98
N GLY A 161 -5.81 1.08 -18.38
CA GLY A 161 -6.07 1.79 -19.64
C GLY A 161 -7.17 2.85 -19.59
N SER A 162 -7.91 3.01 -18.49
CA SER A 162 -9.01 3.97 -18.37
C SER A 162 -8.83 4.93 -17.20
N LEU A 163 -8.58 6.22 -17.48
CA LEU A 163 -8.43 7.26 -16.46
C LEU A 163 -9.79 7.60 -15.84
N LYS A 164 -9.97 7.27 -14.57
CA LYS A 164 -11.22 7.52 -13.82
C LYS A 164 -11.24 8.88 -13.13
N SER A 165 -10.11 9.35 -12.63
CA SER A 165 -10.01 10.60 -11.87
C SER A 165 -8.74 11.38 -12.23
N ILE A 166 -8.92 12.66 -12.60
CA ILE A 166 -7.81 13.59 -12.82
C ILE A 166 -7.11 13.92 -11.50
N GLU A 167 -7.86 14.02 -10.42
CA GLU A 167 -7.34 14.35 -9.10
C GLU A 167 -6.43 13.23 -8.56
N GLU A 168 -6.87 11.98 -8.62
CA GLU A 168 -6.04 10.83 -8.26
C GLU A 168 -4.76 10.75 -9.09
N ALA A 169 -4.88 10.97 -10.40
CA ALA A 169 -3.72 10.96 -11.28
C ALA A 169 -2.73 12.09 -10.96
N THR A 170 -3.21 13.31 -10.66
CA THR A 170 -2.32 14.42 -10.29
C THR A 170 -1.62 14.16 -8.96
N ASN A 171 -2.31 13.57 -7.99
CA ASN A 171 -1.75 13.17 -6.70
C ASN A 171 -0.68 12.08 -6.86
N TYR A 172 -0.94 11.06 -7.68
CA TYR A 172 0.03 9.99 -7.96
C TYR A 172 1.27 10.50 -8.70
N LEU A 173 1.08 11.39 -9.70
CA LEU A 173 2.15 11.90 -10.55
C LEU A 173 2.94 13.05 -9.93
N HIS A 174 2.50 13.58 -8.80
CA HIS A 174 3.05 14.80 -8.17
C HIS A 174 3.14 15.95 -9.18
N CYS A 175 2.05 16.20 -9.92
CA CYS A 175 2.00 17.24 -10.94
C CYS A 175 0.75 18.12 -10.80
N SER A 176 0.81 19.33 -11.36
CA SER A 176 -0.37 20.18 -11.37
C SER A 176 -1.43 19.67 -12.36
N ARG A 177 -2.71 19.96 -12.06
CA ARG A 177 -3.82 19.65 -12.96
C ARG A 177 -3.59 20.20 -14.37
N ARG A 178 -2.98 21.39 -14.48
CA ARG A 178 -2.64 22.02 -15.77
C ARG A 178 -1.61 21.22 -16.55
N GLN A 179 -0.59 20.68 -15.87
CA GLN A 179 0.41 19.81 -16.51
C GLN A 179 -0.22 18.53 -17.03
N LEU A 180 -1.04 17.86 -16.21
CA LEU A 180 -1.73 16.64 -16.64
C LEU A 180 -2.67 16.91 -17.82
N GLN A 181 -3.45 17.99 -17.79
CA GLN A 181 -4.36 18.36 -18.90
C GLN A 181 -3.60 18.59 -20.21
N ARG A 182 -2.39 19.18 -20.17
CA ARG A 182 -1.55 19.33 -21.37
C ARG A 182 -1.09 17.99 -21.91
N ILE A 183 -0.72 17.04 -21.03
CA ILE A 183 -0.32 15.69 -21.43
C ILE A 183 -1.52 14.95 -22.04
N LEU A 184 -2.67 14.98 -21.39
CA LEU A 184 -3.91 14.37 -21.90
C LEU A 184 -4.26 14.90 -23.30
N LYS A 185 -4.23 16.23 -23.48
CA LYS A 185 -4.48 16.85 -24.78
C LYS A 185 -3.49 16.34 -25.83
N LYS A 186 -2.18 16.36 -25.52
CA LYS A 186 -1.13 15.86 -26.43
C LYS A 186 -1.38 14.41 -26.82
N LEU A 187 -1.68 13.53 -25.88
CA LEU A 187 -1.90 12.11 -26.14
C LEU A 187 -3.20 11.86 -26.96
N CYS A 188 -4.21 12.70 -26.78
CA CYS A 188 -5.41 12.65 -27.63
C CYS A 188 -5.09 13.13 -29.05
N ASP A 189 -4.34 14.22 -29.19
CA ASP A 189 -3.94 14.76 -30.49
C ASP A 189 -3.04 13.76 -31.27
N GLU A 190 -2.23 12.98 -30.55
CA GLU A 190 -1.41 11.90 -31.11
C GLU A 190 -2.17 10.58 -31.36
N GLY A 191 -3.46 10.52 -31.05
CA GLY A 191 -4.28 9.30 -31.20
C GLY A 191 -3.94 8.17 -30.24
N LYS A 192 -3.14 8.42 -29.21
CA LYS A 192 -2.76 7.45 -28.17
C LYS A 192 -3.84 7.28 -27.08
N MET A 193 -4.75 8.22 -26.98
CA MET A 193 -5.88 8.22 -26.06
C MET A 193 -7.15 8.69 -26.76
N ILE A 194 -8.28 8.18 -26.33
CA ILE A 194 -9.60 8.61 -26.75
C ILE A 194 -10.29 9.26 -25.56
N LYS A 195 -10.88 10.43 -25.79
CA LYS A 195 -11.75 11.07 -24.79
C LYS A 195 -13.14 10.48 -24.93
N GLU A 196 -13.55 9.63 -24.02
CA GLU A 196 -14.96 9.23 -23.91
C GLU A 196 -15.74 10.43 -23.40
N GLY A 197 -16.66 10.94 -24.24
CA GLY A 197 -17.53 12.04 -23.87
C GLY A 197 -18.52 11.63 -22.79
N LYS A 198 -18.91 12.62 -21.94
CA LYS A 198 -20.16 12.54 -21.19
C LYS A 198 -21.33 12.64 -22.16
#